data_3786b3e5b868ed4d71b53c0e40deff12
#
_entry.id   3786b3e5b868ed4d71b53c0e40deff12
#
_cell.length_a   1.000
_cell.length_b   1.000
_cell.length_c   1.000
_cell.angle_alpha   90.00
_cell.angle_beta   90.00
_cell.angle_gamma   90.00
#
_symmetry.space_group_name_H-M   'P 1'
#
loop_
_entity.id
_entity.type
_entity.pdbx_description
1 polymer ?
#
loop_
_entity_poly.entity_id
_entity_poly.type
_entity_poly.pdbx_seq_one_letter_code
_entity_poly.pdbx_strand_id
1 'polypeptide(L)'
;QENILKSYSLDFSKHINNKDIPRVFQVWNCLQDQLAKEDRKFRYADIQKGARAREYESAIEWLCLAGIVQRVNMIETPRIPLSAYSKSNAFKLYLNDVGLLCSKFALSAQSAISGNRFFTEFKGILSENYVLQSLRRQFGDPVFYWTSGNTAEVEFVLQIDNEIVPVEVKSENNVKAKSLSMYRKT
;
A
#
# COMPACT_ATOMS: atom_id res chain seq x y z
N GLN A 1 17.48 -3.76 -10.38
CA GLN A 1 16.33 -3.93 -9.48
C GLN A 1 16.18 -5.37 -8.99
N GLU A 2 16.30 -6.40 -9.85
CA GLU A 2 16.26 -7.81 -9.42
C GLU A 2 17.33 -8.14 -8.36
N ASN A 3 18.54 -7.59 -8.49
CA ASN A 3 19.60 -7.76 -7.50
C ASN A 3 19.22 -7.13 -6.15
N ILE A 4 18.48 -6.03 -6.14
CA ILE A 4 18.00 -5.38 -4.92
C ILE A 4 16.94 -6.26 -4.23
N LEU A 5 15.99 -6.83 -4.98
CA LEU A 5 15.01 -7.77 -4.43
C LEU A 5 15.67 -9.01 -3.81
N LYS A 6 16.72 -9.55 -4.47
CA LYS A 6 17.52 -10.65 -3.93
C LYS A 6 18.28 -10.23 -2.67
N SER A 7 18.87 -9.02 -2.66
CA SER A 7 19.58 -8.49 -1.49
C SER A 7 18.64 -8.35 -0.28
N TYR A 8 17.44 -7.81 -0.46
CA TYR A 8 16.44 -7.76 0.63
C TYR A 8 16.13 -9.14 1.19
N SER A 9 15.92 -10.13 0.30
CA SER A 9 15.65 -11.50 0.74
C SER A 9 16.81 -12.10 1.55
N LEU A 10 18.06 -11.78 1.21
CA LEU A 10 19.24 -12.20 1.96
C LEU A 10 19.37 -11.44 3.29
N ASP A 11 19.01 -10.17 3.32
CA ASP A 11 19.12 -9.34 4.52
C ASP A 11 18.03 -9.69 5.55
N PHE A 12 16.86 -10.17 5.15
CA PHE A 12 15.84 -10.67 6.07
C PHE A 12 16.41 -11.73 7.02
N SER A 13 17.25 -12.64 6.50
CA SER A 13 17.86 -13.70 7.32
C SER A 13 18.93 -13.21 8.30
N LYS A 14 19.49 -12.01 8.10
CA LYS A 14 20.58 -11.49 8.95
C LYS A 14 20.07 -10.65 10.13
N HIS A 15 18.92 -9.98 9.96
CA HIS A 15 18.46 -8.94 10.88
C HIS A 15 17.18 -9.28 11.61
N ILE A 16 16.60 -10.46 11.35
CA ILE A 16 15.35 -10.91 11.95
C ILE A 16 15.61 -12.12 12.84
N ASN A 17 14.85 -12.23 13.93
CA ASN A 17 14.85 -13.43 14.74
C ASN A 17 14.45 -14.65 13.87
N ASN A 18 15.19 -15.76 13.97
CA ASN A 18 14.99 -16.97 13.16
C ASN A 18 13.54 -17.47 13.11
N LYS A 19 12.75 -17.24 14.18
CA LYS A 19 11.33 -17.62 14.27
C LYS A 19 10.43 -16.80 13.37
N ASP A 20 10.81 -15.55 13.07
CA ASP A 20 9.98 -14.60 12.31
C ASP A 20 10.37 -14.53 10.83
N ILE A 21 11.57 -15.03 10.47
CA ILE A 21 12.03 -15.05 9.08
C ILE A 21 10.98 -15.64 8.12
N PRO A 22 10.41 -16.84 8.37
CA PRO A 22 9.42 -17.42 7.47
C PRO A 22 8.20 -16.52 7.28
N ARG A 23 7.73 -15.85 8.34
CA ARG A 23 6.57 -14.95 8.30
C ARG A 23 6.83 -13.69 7.48
N VAL A 24 8.03 -13.12 7.61
CA VAL A 24 8.45 -11.97 6.80
C VAL A 24 8.48 -12.35 5.32
N PHE A 25 9.02 -13.50 4.97
CA PHE A 25 8.99 -13.99 3.60
C PHE A 25 7.56 -14.25 3.09
N GLN A 26 6.69 -14.81 3.91
CA GLN A 26 5.29 -15.04 3.55
C GLN A 26 4.58 -13.71 3.27
N VAL A 27 4.72 -12.70 4.13
CA VAL A 27 4.17 -11.35 3.90
C VAL A 27 4.78 -10.74 2.64
N TRP A 28 6.11 -10.77 2.52
CA TRP A 28 6.80 -10.23 1.36
C TRP A 28 6.34 -10.83 0.03
N ASN A 29 6.14 -12.14 0.00
CA ASN A 29 5.75 -12.85 -1.22
C ASN A 29 4.27 -12.60 -1.59
N CYS A 30 3.37 -12.48 -0.61
CA CYS A 30 1.95 -12.24 -0.89
C CYS A 30 1.62 -10.79 -1.28
N LEU A 31 2.53 -9.83 -1.08
CA LEU A 31 2.28 -8.40 -1.36
C LEU A 31 1.85 -8.15 -2.80
N GLN A 32 2.52 -8.78 -3.74
CA GLN A 32 2.23 -8.62 -5.16
C GLN A 32 0.79 -9.05 -5.48
N ASP A 33 0.35 -10.21 -4.97
CA ASP A 33 -0.99 -10.74 -5.22
C ASP A 33 -2.08 -9.88 -4.56
N GLN A 34 -1.79 -9.35 -3.36
CA GLN A 34 -2.72 -8.47 -2.67
C GLN A 34 -2.84 -7.10 -3.35
N LEU A 35 -1.73 -6.53 -3.82
CA LEU A 35 -1.73 -5.27 -4.54
C LEU A 35 -2.39 -5.37 -5.92
N ALA A 36 -2.38 -6.55 -6.53
CA ALA A 36 -3.08 -6.81 -7.80
C ALA A 36 -4.61 -6.85 -7.65
N LYS A 37 -5.16 -7.00 -6.43
CA LYS A 37 -6.60 -6.98 -6.19
C LYS A 37 -7.17 -5.57 -6.32
N GLU A 38 -8.45 -5.49 -6.69
CA GLU A 38 -9.13 -4.22 -6.94
C GLU A 38 -9.13 -3.29 -5.71
N ASP A 39 -9.43 -3.82 -4.52
CA ASP A 39 -9.52 -3.04 -3.28
C ASP A 39 -8.19 -2.90 -2.53
N ARG A 40 -7.15 -3.67 -2.91
CA ARG A 40 -5.78 -3.64 -2.34
C ARG A 40 -5.71 -3.74 -0.81
N LYS A 41 -6.80 -4.13 -0.16
CA LYS A 41 -6.85 -4.32 1.29
C LYS A 41 -6.02 -5.53 1.69
N PHE A 42 -5.17 -5.36 2.69
CA PHE A 42 -4.37 -6.46 3.20
C PHE A 42 -5.25 -7.49 3.93
N ARG A 43 -5.14 -8.73 3.54
CA ARG A 43 -5.88 -9.85 4.15
C ARG A 43 -4.91 -10.94 4.56
N TYR A 44 -4.91 -11.28 5.84
CA TYR A 44 -4.07 -12.37 6.36
C TYR A 44 -4.42 -13.72 5.73
N ALA A 45 -5.69 -13.95 5.39
CA ALA A 45 -6.13 -15.18 4.71
C ALA A 45 -5.48 -15.39 3.33
N ASP A 46 -4.97 -14.33 2.71
CA ASP A 46 -4.27 -14.41 1.43
C ASP A 46 -2.81 -14.87 1.59
N ILE A 47 -2.25 -14.79 2.79
CA ILE A 47 -0.93 -15.37 3.09
C ILE A 47 -1.04 -16.89 3.11
N GLN A 48 -1.98 -17.39 3.91
CA GLN A 48 -2.35 -18.80 3.99
C GLN A 48 -3.71 -18.96 4.65
N LYS A 49 -4.40 -20.05 4.35
CA LYS A 49 -5.70 -20.37 4.96
C LYS A 49 -5.58 -20.43 6.51
N GLY A 50 -6.39 -19.63 7.19
CA GLY A 50 -6.42 -19.57 8.65
C GLY A 50 -5.39 -18.67 9.30
N ALA A 51 -4.57 -17.94 8.53
CA ALA A 51 -3.63 -16.94 9.06
C ALA A 51 -4.35 -15.87 9.89
N ARG A 52 -3.74 -15.48 11.00
CA ARG A 52 -4.28 -14.51 11.95
C ARG A 52 -3.32 -13.33 12.13
N ALA A 53 -3.86 -12.15 12.39
CA ALA A 53 -3.09 -10.93 12.62
C ALA A 53 -1.95 -11.13 13.63
N ARG A 54 -2.22 -11.71 14.79
CA ARG A 54 -1.23 -11.94 15.86
C ARG A 54 0.02 -12.73 15.42
N GLU A 55 -0.05 -13.44 14.30
CA GLU A 55 1.04 -14.28 13.81
C GLU A 55 1.95 -13.52 12.86
N TYR A 56 1.46 -12.45 12.23
CA TYR A 56 2.14 -11.73 11.16
C TYR A 56 2.38 -10.25 11.44
N GLU A 57 1.78 -9.69 12.51
CA GLU A 57 1.89 -8.26 12.80
C GLU A 57 3.36 -7.84 13.01
N SER A 58 4.13 -8.60 13.78
CA SER A 58 5.56 -8.34 13.98
C SER A 58 6.36 -8.38 12.68
N ALA A 59 6.00 -9.27 11.75
CA ALA A 59 6.64 -9.35 10.44
C ALA A 59 6.31 -8.13 9.57
N ILE A 60 5.06 -7.66 9.61
CA ILE A 60 4.63 -6.45 8.90
C ILE A 60 5.32 -5.22 9.50
N GLU A 61 5.33 -5.09 10.83
CA GLU A 61 6.00 -3.99 11.53
C GLU A 61 7.49 -3.95 11.18
N TRP A 62 8.15 -5.11 11.16
CA TRP A 62 9.54 -5.18 10.77
C TRP A 62 9.79 -4.69 9.34
N LEU A 63 8.96 -5.12 8.37
CA LEU A 63 9.05 -4.66 6.98
C LEU A 63 8.82 -3.14 6.87
N CYS A 64 7.93 -2.58 7.69
CA CYS A 64 7.69 -1.14 7.75
C CYS A 64 8.89 -0.40 8.34
N LEU A 65 9.44 -0.86 9.47
CA LEU A 65 10.61 -0.26 10.13
C LEU A 65 11.87 -0.35 9.27
N ALA A 66 12.04 -1.44 8.51
CA ALA A 66 13.11 -1.60 7.53
C ALA A 66 12.94 -0.69 6.30
N GLY A 67 11.83 0.06 6.20
CA GLY A 67 11.56 0.95 5.08
C GLY A 67 11.28 0.24 3.76
N ILE A 68 10.88 -1.03 3.79
CA ILE A 68 10.64 -1.86 2.60
C ILE A 68 9.19 -1.72 2.15
N VAL A 69 8.26 -1.69 3.11
CA VAL A 69 6.84 -1.47 2.85
C VAL A 69 6.30 -0.27 3.61
N GLN A 70 5.20 0.24 3.15
CA GLN A 70 4.46 1.34 3.74
C GLN A 70 3.06 0.87 4.10
N ARG A 71 2.69 1.02 5.37
CA ARG A 71 1.35 0.72 5.85
C ARG A 71 0.48 1.97 5.79
N VAL A 72 -0.68 1.86 5.18
CA VAL A 72 -1.70 2.90 5.07
C VAL A 72 -2.96 2.39 5.77
N ASN A 73 -3.25 2.93 6.95
CA ASN A 73 -4.40 2.50 7.74
C ASN A 73 -5.69 3.17 7.25
N MET A 74 -6.82 2.49 7.43
CA MET A 74 -8.13 3.04 7.17
C MET A 74 -8.50 4.04 8.27
N ILE A 75 -9.12 5.16 7.88
CA ILE A 75 -9.87 6.01 8.81
C ILE A 75 -11.36 5.77 8.64
N GLU A 76 -12.09 5.74 9.74
CA GLU A 76 -13.54 5.56 9.73
C GLU A 76 -14.26 6.88 9.52
N THR A 77 -13.81 7.90 10.23
CA THR A 77 -14.39 9.24 10.17
C THR A 77 -13.28 10.25 9.92
N PRO A 78 -13.43 11.12 8.91
CA PRO A 78 -12.41 12.13 8.60
C PRO A 78 -12.52 13.31 9.57
N ARG A 79 -11.98 13.14 10.78
CA ARG A 79 -11.91 14.17 11.83
C ARG A 79 -10.49 14.27 12.37
N ILE A 80 -10.10 15.45 12.82
CA ILE A 80 -8.80 15.75 13.42
C ILE A 80 -8.80 15.38 14.91
N PRO A 81 -7.77 14.68 15.40
CA PRO A 81 -6.65 14.15 14.66
C PRO A 81 -7.02 12.83 13.95
N LEU A 82 -6.62 12.68 12.68
CA LEU A 82 -6.95 11.49 11.87
C LEU A 82 -6.50 10.18 12.51
N SER A 83 -5.36 10.20 13.22
CA SER A 83 -4.81 9.03 13.90
C SER A 83 -5.76 8.45 14.96
N ALA A 84 -6.57 9.28 15.62
CA ALA A 84 -7.55 8.84 16.62
C ALA A 84 -8.72 8.05 16.01
N TYR A 85 -8.99 8.23 14.72
CA TYR A 85 -10.05 7.55 13.99
C TYR A 85 -9.53 6.44 13.08
N SER A 86 -8.26 6.08 13.24
CA SER A 86 -7.59 5.04 12.46
C SER A 86 -7.94 3.65 12.97
N LYS A 87 -8.18 2.72 12.04
CA LYS A 87 -8.37 1.29 12.34
C LYS A 87 -7.08 0.52 12.10
N SER A 88 -6.51 -0.07 13.13
CA SER A 88 -5.29 -0.89 13.03
C SER A 88 -5.49 -2.20 12.29
N ASN A 89 -6.72 -2.73 12.29
CA ASN A 89 -7.07 -4.02 11.65
C ASN A 89 -7.52 -3.90 10.18
N ALA A 90 -7.58 -2.68 9.64
CA ALA A 90 -7.93 -2.40 8.26
C ALA A 90 -6.88 -1.49 7.63
N PHE A 91 -6.07 -2.05 6.74
CA PHE A 91 -4.97 -1.33 6.13
C PHE A 91 -4.62 -1.88 4.75
N LYS A 92 -3.83 -1.10 4.01
CA LYS A 92 -3.17 -1.50 2.77
C LYS A 92 -1.66 -1.50 3.00
N LEU A 93 -0.94 -2.36 2.28
CA LEU A 93 0.52 -2.37 2.26
C LEU A 93 1.01 -2.03 0.85
N TYR A 94 1.84 -1.02 0.75
CA TYR A 94 2.50 -0.61 -0.49
C TYR A 94 4.01 -0.84 -0.38
N LEU A 95 4.70 -0.94 -1.50
CA LEU A 95 6.15 -0.93 -1.49
C LEU A 95 6.67 0.50 -1.33
N ASN A 96 7.80 0.66 -0.66
CA ASN A 96 8.40 1.99 -0.46
C ASN A 96 8.91 2.62 -1.76
N ASP A 97 9.16 1.81 -2.78
CA ASP A 97 9.66 2.25 -4.09
C ASP A 97 8.86 1.61 -5.23
N VAL A 98 8.35 2.46 -6.14
CA VAL A 98 7.57 2.01 -7.30
C VAL A 98 8.40 1.17 -8.29
N GLY A 99 9.71 1.39 -8.36
CA GLY A 99 10.60 0.59 -9.20
C GLY A 99 10.75 -0.84 -8.67
N LEU A 100 10.76 -1.02 -7.33
CA LEU A 100 10.69 -2.35 -6.71
C LEU A 100 9.37 -3.04 -7.01
N LEU A 101 8.27 -2.28 -7.01
CA LEU A 101 6.94 -2.81 -7.38
C LEU A 101 6.93 -3.27 -8.84
N CYS A 102 7.45 -2.46 -9.77
CA CYS A 102 7.61 -2.87 -11.17
C CYS A 102 8.42 -4.16 -11.30
N SER A 103 9.51 -4.27 -10.53
CA SER A 103 10.36 -5.46 -10.55
C SER A 103 9.64 -6.70 -10.02
N LYS A 104 8.84 -6.56 -8.95
CA LYS A 104 8.01 -7.67 -8.42
C LYS A 104 6.95 -8.14 -9.42
N PHE A 105 6.37 -7.25 -10.21
CA PHE A 105 5.45 -7.58 -11.29
C PHE A 105 6.14 -8.01 -12.60
N ALA A 106 7.46 -8.13 -12.62
CA ALA A 106 8.26 -8.38 -13.81
C ALA A 106 7.98 -7.39 -14.96
N LEU A 107 7.63 -6.15 -14.61
CA LEU A 107 7.39 -5.08 -15.57
C LEU A 107 8.72 -4.43 -15.99
N SER A 108 9.06 -4.53 -17.25
CA SER A 108 10.23 -3.86 -17.80
C SER A 108 9.94 -2.38 -18.11
N ALA A 109 10.97 -1.56 -18.15
CA ALA A 109 10.86 -0.17 -18.63
C ALA A 109 10.30 -0.11 -20.06
N GLN A 110 10.64 -1.08 -20.89
CA GLN A 110 10.10 -1.21 -22.24
C GLN A 110 8.57 -1.39 -22.23
N SER A 111 8.04 -2.20 -21.30
CA SER A 111 6.61 -2.40 -21.14
C SER A 111 5.88 -1.11 -20.76
N ALA A 112 6.51 -0.29 -19.92
CA ALA A 112 5.97 1.00 -19.52
C ALA A 112 5.92 2.00 -20.69
N ILE A 113 6.98 2.02 -21.51
CA ILE A 113 7.08 2.93 -22.67
C ILE A 113 6.13 2.49 -23.80
N SER A 114 6.04 1.19 -24.07
CA SER A 114 5.19 0.65 -25.15
C SER A 114 3.70 0.66 -24.82
N GLY A 115 3.33 0.92 -23.54
CA GLY A 115 1.93 0.89 -23.11
C GLY A 115 1.26 -0.48 -23.34
N ASN A 116 2.01 -1.57 -23.17
CA ASN A 116 1.49 -2.90 -23.42
C ASN A 116 0.35 -3.25 -22.43
N ARG A 117 -0.41 -4.31 -22.73
CA ARG A 117 -1.57 -4.73 -21.93
C ARG A 117 -1.24 -4.95 -20.45
N PHE A 118 -0.08 -5.53 -20.15
CA PHE A 118 0.36 -5.75 -18.75
C PHE A 118 0.55 -4.44 -18.00
N PHE A 119 1.20 -3.46 -18.61
CA PHE A 119 1.38 -2.14 -17.99
C PHE A 119 0.02 -1.46 -17.76
N THR A 120 -0.90 -1.56 -18.73
CA THR A 120 -2.25 -0.98 -18.62
C THR A 120 -3.02 -1.59 -17.45
N GLU A 121 -2.91 -2.91 -17.24
CA GLU A 121 -3.57 -3.63 -16.15
C GLU A 121 -3.07 -3.17 -14.77
N PHE A 122 -1.76 -2.96 -14.64
CA PHE A 122 -1.15 -2.54 -13.36
C PHE A 122 -1.01 -1.03 -13.18
N LYS A 123 -1.39 -0.23 -14.17
CA LYS A 123 -1.21 1.23 -14.17
C LYS A 123 -1.83 1.89 -12.92
N GLY A 124 -2.99 1.43 -12.48
CA GLY A 124 -3.68 1.97 -11.30
C GLY A 124 -2.82 1.82 -10.03
N ILE A 125 -2.34 0.61 -9.74
CA ILE A 125 -1.54 0.37 -8.54
C ILE A 125 -0.16 1.04 -8.61
N LEU A 126 0.46 1.10 -9.79
CA LEU A 126 1.71 1.82 -9.97
C LEU A 126 1.54 3.31 -9.69
N SER A 127 0.43 3.91 -10.17
CA SER A 127 0.10 5.31 -9.91
C SER A 127 -0.14 5.57 -8.43
N GLU A 128 -0.91 4.72 -7.74
CA GLU A 128 -1.13 4.86 -6.30
C GLU A 128 0.18 4.72 -5.50
N ASN A 129 1.00 3.71 -5.82
CA ASN A 129 2.27 3.52 -5.13
C ASN A 129 3.21 4.72 -5.32
N TYR A 130 3.26 5.27 -6.52
CA TYR A 130 4.06 6.47 -6.83
C TYR A 130 3.54 7.71 -6.09
N VAL A 131 2.22 7.91 -6.08
CA VAL A 131 1.59 9.03 -5.36
C VAL A 131 1.86 8.92 -3.86
N LEU A 132 1.68 7.73 -3.26
CA LEU A 132 1.98 7.51 -1.85
C LEU A 132 3.45 7.84 -1.51
N GLN A 133 4.39 7.35 -2.33
CA GLN A 133 5.81 7.65 -2.17
C GLN A 133 6.08 9.16 -2.21
N SER A 134 5.41 9.88 -3.11
CA SER A 134 5.53 11.32 -3.26
C SER A 134 4.91 12.09 -2.07
N LEU A 135 3.73 11.68 -1.63
CA LEU A 135 3.04 12.28 -0.47
C LEU A 135 3.87 12.15 0.81
N ARG A 136 4.41 10.95 1.08
CA ARG A 136 5.25 10.73 2.26
C ARG A 136 6.56 11.50 2.22
N ARG A 137 7.15 11.62 1.05
CA ARG A 137 8.38 12.41 0.87
C ARG A 137 8.14 13.90 1.15
N GLN A 138 6.97 14.41 0.78
CA GLN A 138 6.65 15.84 0.87
C GLN A 138 6.05 16.22 2.23
N PHE A 139 5.18 15.38 2.78
CA PHE A 139 4.38 15.70 3.97
C PHE A 139 4.67 14.80 5.17
N GLY A 140 5.44 13.72 4.98
CA GLY A 140 5.73 12.74 6.04
C GLY A 140 4.61 11.75 6.31
N ASP A 141 4.67 11.11 7.46
CA ASP A 141 3.69 10.16 7.99
C ASP A 141 2.86 10.78 9.11
N PRO A 142 1.64 10.29 9.39
CA PRO A 142 0.97 9.16 8.71
C PRO A 142 0.12 9.59 7.50
N VAL A 143 0.01 8.68 6.53
CA VAL A 143 -0.99 8.75 5.44
C VAL A 143 -2.04 7.69 5.70
N PHE A 144 -3.31 8.03 5.46
CA PHE A 144 -4.46 7.14 5.66
C PHE A 144 -5.21 6.92 4.35
N TYR A 145 -6.19 6.00 4.34
CA TYR A 145 -7.22 5.93 3.30
C TYR A 145 -8.60 5.93 3.95
N TRP A 146 -9.62 6.29 3.17
CA TRP A 146 -11.01 6.28 3.61
C TRP A 146 -11.87 5.44 2.70
N THR A 147 -12.87 4.77 3.26
CA THR A 147 -13.90 4.06 2.50
C THR A 147 -15.26 4.18 3.17
N SER A 148 -16.30 4.31 2.36
CA SER A 148 -17.70 4.20 2.79
C SER A 148 -18.21 2.76 2.77
N GLY A 149 -17.34 1.79 3.01
CA GLY A 149 -17.63 0.37 2.86
C GLY A 149 -17.38 -0.10 1.42
N ASN A 150 -18.44 -0.45 0.67
CA ASN A 150 -18.28 -1.03 -0.67
C ASN A 150 -18.58 -0.07 -1.82
N THR A 151 -18.89 1.20 -1.54
CA THR A 151 -19.42 2.12 -2.57
C THR A 151 -18.47 3.22 -3.01
N ALA A 152 -17.58 3.65 -2.13
CA ALA A 152 -16.58 4.68 -2.43
C ALA A 152 -15.31 4.50 -1.60
N GLU A 153 -14.19 4.86 -2.19
CA GLU A 153 -12.88 4.85 -1.55
C GLU A 153 -12.10 6.09 -1.99
N VAL A 154 -11.43 6.74 -1.05
CA VAL A 154 -10.42 7.78 -1.30
C VAL A 154 -9.07 7.17 -0.96
N GLU A 155 -8.21 7.09 -1.96
CA GLU A 155 -6.96 6.32 -1.89
C GLU A 155 -6.03 6.83 -0.81
N PHE A 156 -5.95 8.17 -0.63
CA PHE A 156 -5.14 8.74 0.45
C PHE A 156 -5.85 9.90 1.12
N VAL A 157 -5.66 10.00 2.43
CA VAL A 157 -6.13 11.11 3.25
C VAL A 157 -4.99 11.52 4.17
N LEU A 158 -4.65 12.81 4.16
CA LEU A 158 -3.60 13.38 4.99
C LEU A 158 -4.19 14.41 5.95
N GLN A 159 -3.53 14.57 7.08
CA GLN A 159 -3.72 15.74 7.92
C GLN A 159 -2.51 16.66 7.71
N ILE A 160 -2.77 17.85 7.21
CA ILE A 160 -1.76 18.89 7.02
C ILE A 160 -2.19 20.06 7.88
N ASP A 161 -1.41 20.32 8.94
CA ASP A 161 -1.77 21.27 10.00
C ASP A 161 -3.16 20.95 10.60
N ASN A 162 -4.13 21.84 10.41
CA ASN A 162 -5.51 21.68 10.87
C ASN A 162 -6.49 21.35 9.73
N GLU A 163 -5.98 20.90 8.61
CA GLU A 163 -6.81 20.54 7.46
C GLU A 163 -6.72 19.06 7.11
N ILE A 164 -7.82 18.52 6.62
CA ILE A 164 -7.88 17.15 6.11
C ILE A 164 -7.89 17.22 4.59
N VAL A 165 -6.87 16.63 3.98
CA VAL A 165 -6.66 16.67 2.53
C VAL A 165 -6.91 15.28 1.94
N PRO A 166 -8.07 15.05 1.28
CA PRO A 166 -8.30 13.82 0.53
C PRO A 166 -7.63 13.87 -0.83
N VAL A 167 -7.00 12.76 -1.23
CA VAL A 167 -6.32 12.60 -2.52
C VAL A 167 -6.87 11.38 -3.24
N GLU A 168 -7.56 11.62 -4.35
CA GLU A 168 -8.04 10.56 -5.25
C GLU A 168 -7.04 10.38 -6.40
N VAL A 169 -6.59 9.15 -6.62
CA VAL A 169 -5.61 8.82 -7.66
C VAL A 169 -6.32 8.28 -8.89
N LYS A 170 -6.06 8.87 -10.05
CA LYS A 170 -6.57 8.41 -11.34
C LYS A 170 -5.41 8.12 -12.28
N SER A 171 -5.40 6.93 -12.83
CA SER A 171 -4.39 6.50 -13.79
C SER A 171 -4.72 6.86 -15.26
N GLU A 172 -5.91 7.43 -15.49
CA GLU A 172 -6.43 7.81 -16.80
C GLU A 172 -7.06 9.21 -16.78
N ASN A 173 -7.38 9.73 -17.96
CA ASN A 173 -7.96 11.07 -18.14
C ASN A 173 -9.40 11.23 -17.61
N ASN A 174 -9.99 10.19 -17.02
CA ASN A 174 -11.32 10.26 -16.44
C ASN A 174 -11.29 10.87 -15.04
N VAL A 175 -11.49 12.18 -14.98
CA VAL A 175 -11.48 12.98 -13.74
C VAL A 175 -12.81 12.99 -12.96
N LYS A 176 -13.74 12.06 -13.22
CA LYS A 176 -14.98 11.97 -12.43
C LYS A 176 -14.69 11.45 -11.03
N ALA A 177 -14.56 12.37 -10.09
CA ALA A 177 -14.24 12.09 -8.68
C ALA A 177 -15.50 11.76 -7.86
N LYS A 178 -16.16 10.63 -8.16
CA LYS A 178 -17.37 10.20 -7.44
C LYS A 178 -17.07 9.94 -5.96
N SER A 179 -15.94 9.37 -5.65
CA SER A 179 -15.52 9.06 -4.28
C SER A 179 -15.29 10.31 -3.45
N LEU A 180 -14.65 11.33 -4.01
CA LEU A 180 -14.49 12.64 -3.34
C LEU A 180 -15.84 13.33 -3.08
N SER A 181 -16.79 13.20 -4.00
CA SER A 181 -18.14 13.72 -3.81
C SER A 181 -18.87 13.03 -2.64
N MET A 182 -18.67 11.74 -2.45
CA MET A 182 -19.23 11.01 -1.30
C MET A 182 -18.48 11.35 0.00
N TYR A 183 -17.18 11.42 -0.05
CA TYR A 183 -16.33 11.82 1.08
C TYR A 183 -16.74 13.18 1.66
N ARG A 184 -17.04 14.17 0.81
CA ARG A 184 -17.47 15.52 1.24
C ARG A 184 -18.81 15.55 2.00
N LYS A 185 -19.58 14.48 1.95
CA LYS A 185 -20.87 14.35 2.64
C LYS A 185 -20.76 13.63 3.99
N THR A 186 -19.57 13.13 4.32
CA THR A 186 -19.24 12.43 5.57
C THR A 186 -18.78 13.40 6.65
#